data_7cd134f8523d84adbcad6b9c0ef705a5
#
_entry.id   7cd134f8523d84adbcad6b9c0ef705a5
#
_cell.length_a   1.000
_cell.length_b   1.000
_cell.length_c   1.000
_cell.angle_alpha   90.00
_cell.angle_beta   90.00
_cell.angle_gamma   90.00
#
_symmetry.space_group_name_H-M   'P 1'
#
loop_
_entity.id
_entity.type
_entity.pdbx_description
1 polymer ?
#
loop_
_entity_poly.entity_id
_entity_poly.type
_entity_poly.pdbx_seq_one_letter_code
_entity_poly.pdbx_strand_id
1 'polypeptide(L)'
;MNYQIINYKKKTPEIKKNVFIASGVKIIGDVFVDTGSSIWFNSVIRGDVNFVRIGKNTNIQDGTIIHVSSYGFSANGKNGFPTIIGNNVTIGHNATIHACKINDFALIGMGSVILDNSVVEKYSLVAAGAVLTPGTKVKKKELWAGNPAKFIRKINEREKKLLENTPNVYSKLSKEFLKK
;
A
#
# COMPACT_ATOMS: atom_id res chain seq x y z
N MET A 1 -4.15 20.93 7.22
CA MET A 1 -3.94 20.24 5.92
C MET A 1 -5.31 19.95 5.31
N ASN A 2 -5.45 20.15 4.01
CA ASN A 2 -6.74 19.95 3.31
C ASN A 2 -6.80 18.53 2.71
N TYR A 3 -7.32 17.57 3.49
CA TYR A 3 -7.60 16.19 3.06
C TYR A 3 -9.09 15.88 3.28
N GLN A 4 -9.60 14.79 2.70
CA GLN A 4 -10.99 14.40 2.79
C GLN A 4 -11.16 12.98 3.35
N ILE A 5 -11.98 12.84 4.40
CA ILE A 5 -12.47 11.57 4.91
C ILE A 5 -13.92 11.45 4.47
N ILE A 6 -14.22 10.48 3.63
CA ILE A 6 -15.51 10.38 2.95
C ILE A 6 -16.21 9.08 3.35
N ASN A 7 -17.40 9.21 3.90
CA ASN A 7 -18.24 8.04 4.19
C ASN A 7 -18.79 7.44 2.89
N TYR A 8 -18.89 6.14 2.86
CA TYR A 8 -19.57 5.43 1.79
C TYR A 8 -20.58 4.46 2.39
N LYS A 9 -21.87 4.65 2.06
CA LYS A 9 -22.98 3.94 2.73
C LYS A 9 -22.86 4.10 4.27
N LYS A 10 -22.85 2.99 5.02
CA LYS A 10 -22.73 2.98 6.49
C LYS A 10 -21.27 2.81 6.98
N LYS A 11 -20.29 3.00 6.11
CA LYS A 11 -18.86 2.80 6.42
C LYS A 11 -18.14 4.14 6.46
N THR A 12 -17.47 4.40 7.57
CA THR A 12 -16.62 5.57 7.80
C THR A 12 -15.17 5.10 7.97
N PRO A 13 -14.20 5.73 7.32
CA PRO A 13 -12.79 5.39 7.53
C PRO A 13 -12.38 5.54 9.00
N GLU A 14 -11.69 4.53 9.53
CA GLU A 14 -11.13 4.51 10.88
C GLU A 14 -9.63 4.78 10.82
N ILE A 15 -9.20 5.89 11.42
CA ILE A 15 -7.80 6.33 11.41
C ILE A 15 -7.30 6.39 12.85
N LYS A 16 -6.26 5.63 13.16
CA LYS A 16 -5.69 5.56 14.50
C LYS A 16 -4.82 6.77 14.84
N LYS A 17 -4.35 6.83 16.07
CA LYS A 17 -3.50 7.93 16.58
C LYS A 17 -2.18 8.03 15.81
N ASN A 18 -1.65 9.24 15.72
CA ASN A 18 -0.35 9.52 15.10
C ASN A 18 -0.24 9.09 13.64
N VAL A 19 -1.34 9.07 12.90
CA VAL A 19 -1.33 8.92 11.44
C VAL A 19 -1.16 10.29 10.81
N PHE A 20 -0.18 10.43 9.94
CA PHE A 20 0.00 11.63 9.11
C PHE A 20 -0.84 11.51 7.83
N ILE A 21 -1.61 12.56 7.52
CA ILE A 21 -2.40 12.65 6.29
C ILE A 21 -2.10 14.00 5.64
N ALA A 22 -1.45 13.95 4.47
CA ALA A 22 -1.06 15.13 3.72
C ALA A 22 -2.24 15.78 2.97
N SER A 23 -2.03 16.98 2.47
CA SER A 23 -3.02 17.70 1.66
C SER A 23 -3.33 16.95 0.36
N GLY A 24 -4.59 17.03 -0.09
CA GLY A 24 -5.09 16.39 -1.30
C GLY A 24 -5.45 14.91 -1.15
N VAL A 25 -5.13 14.28 -0.02
CA VAL A 25 -5.50 12.87 0.25
C VAL A 25 -7.00 12.70 0.35
N LYS A 26 -7.51 11.60 -0.22
CA LYS A 26 -8.91 11.17 -0.06
C LYS A 26 -8.95 9.75 0.49
N ILE A 27 -9.69 9.55 1.59
CA ILE A 27 -9.89 8.23 2.21
C ILE A 27 -11.39 7.97 2.28
N ILE A 28 -11.86 6.89 1.64
CA ILE A 28 -13.28 6.68 1.31
C ILE A 28 -13.73 5.29 1.77
N GLY A 29 -14.83 5.22 2.54
CA GLY A 29 -15.53 3.97 2.85
C GLY A 29 -14.87 3.12 3.93
N ASP A 30 -14.85 1.79 3.76
CA ASP A 30 -14.34 0.81 4.73
C ASP A 30 -12.80 0.76 4.69
N VAL A 31 -12.17 1.77 5.23
CA VAL A 31 -10.71 1.89 5.31
C VAL A 31 -10.28 1.97 6.76
N PHE A 32 -9.28 1.18 7.14
CA PHE A 32 -8.61 1.25 8.43
C PHE A 32 -7.14 1.58 8.23
N VAL A 33 -6.65 2.59 8.97
CA VAL A 33 -5.23 2.99 8.97
C VAL A 33 -4.71 2.94 10.40
N ASP A 34 -3.70 2.10 10.64
CA ASP A 34 -3.14 1.89 11.96
C ASP A 34 -2.05 2.93 12.32
N THR A 35 -1.72 2.97 13.59
CA THR A 35 -0.87 3.94 14.28
C THR A 35 0.49 4.15 13.59
N GLY A 36 0.90 5.41 13.52
CA GLY A 36 2.23 5.81 13.05
C GLY A 36 2.42 5.75 11.54
N SER A 37 1.39 5.37 10.79
CA SER A 37 1.43 5.35 9.33
C SER A 37 1.35 6.77 8.74
N SER A 38 1.78 6.92 7.50
CA SER A 38 1.77 8.21 6.79
C SER A 38 1.22 8.07 5.38
N ILE A 39 0.27 8.95 5.03
CA ILE A 39 -0.37 9.00 3.72
C ILE A 39 -0.03 10.35 3.10
N TRP A 40 0.70 10.31 2.01
CA TRP A 40 1.31 11.47 1.39
C TRP A 40 0.43 12.11 0.31
N PHE A 41 0.88 13.23 -0.22
CA PHE A 41 0.07 14.16 -1.00
C PHE A 41 -0.66 13.50 -2.18
N ASN A 42 -1.93 13.87 -2.35
CA ASN A 42 -2.80 13.46 -3.46
C ASN A 42 -3.05 11.95 -3.60
N SER A 43 -2.73 11.16 -2.57
CA SER A 43 -3.08 9.73 -2.58
C SER A 43 -4.58 9.52 -2.40
N VAL A 44 -5.13 8.47 -3.03
CA VAL A 44 -6.53 8.08 -2.91
C VAL A 44 -6.64 6.66 -2.40
N ILE A 45 -7.35 6.45 -1.29
CA ILE A 45 -7.60 5.15 -0.69
C ILE A 45 -9.11 4.93 -0.63
N ARG A 46 -9.61 3.94 -1.40
CA ARG A 46 -11.05 3.73 -1.54
C ARG A 46 -11.44 2.29 -1.22
N GLY A 47 -12.19 2.10 -0.13
CA GLY A 47 -12.79 0.85 0.32
C GLY A 47 -14.32 0.89 0.22
N ASP A 48 -14.86 1.01 -1.00
CA ASP A 48 -16.30 1.16 -1.24
C ASP A 48 -17.02 -0.18 -1.45
N VAL A 49 -16.45 -1.09 -2.24
CA VAL A 49 -17.05 -2.38 -2.58
C VAL A 49 -16.42 -3.56 -1.80
N ASN A 50 -15.33 -3.31 -1.10
CA ASN A 50 -14.64 -4.21 -0.18
C ASN A 50 -13.85 -3.33 0.81
N PHE A 51 -13.00 -3.91 1.65
CA PHE A 51 -12.26 -3.16 2.67
C PHE A 51 -10.77 -2.99 2.35
N VAL A 52 -10.19 -1.89 2.88
CA VAL A 52 -8.75 -1.64 2.91
C VAL A 52 -8.26 -1.66 4.35
N ARG A 53 -7.16 -2.34 4.62
CA ARG A 53 -6.50 -2.36 5.94
C ARG A 53 -5.02 -2.03 5.75
N ILE A 54 -4.56 -0.99 6.47
CA ILE A 54 -3.17 -0.53 6.44
C ILE A 54 -2.60 -0.67 7.85
N GLY A 55 -1.54 -1.43 7.99
CA GLY A 55 -0.87 -1.71 9.26
C GLY A 55 -0.02 -0.53 9.77
N LYS A 56 0.66 -0.76 10.90
CA LYS A 56 1.44 0.23 11.64
C LYS A 56 2.68 0.69 10.87
N ASN A 57 3.04 1.96 11.07
CA ASN A 57 4.30 2.54 10.58
C ASN A 57 4.51 2.30 9.06
N THR A 58 3.43 2.25 8.29
CA THR A 58 3.42 2.05 6.84
C THR A 58 3.30 3.40 6.14
N ASN A 59 4.09 3.63 5.09
CA ASN A 59 4.04 4.86 4.32
C ASN A 59 3.45 4.62 2.92
N ILE A 60 2.45 5.43 2.59
CA ILE A 60 1.79 5.47 1.27
C ILE A 60 2.20 6.78 0.62
N GLN A 61 3.11 6.72 -0.33
CA GLN A 61 3.72 7.91 -0.91
C GLN A 61 2.81 8.60 -1.94
N ASP A 62 3.23 9.80 -2.35
CA ASP A 62 2.42 10.75 -3.12
C ASP A 62 1.79 10.12 -4.37
N GLY A 63 0.55 10.50 -4.67
CA GLY A 63 -0.16 10.09 -5.86
C GLY A 63 -0.56 8.61 -5.92
N THR A 64 -0.31 7.83 -4.87
CA THR A 64 -0.65 6.40 -4.83
C THR A 64 -2.16 6.19 -4.83
N ILE A 65 -2.63 5.23 -5.63
CA ILE A 65 -4.03 4.80 -5.66
C ILE A 65 -4.17 3.43 -5.03
N ILE A 66 -5.05 3.30 -4.03
CA ILE A 66 -5.38 2.02 -3.39
C ILE A 66 -6.87 1.74 -3.56
N HIS A 67 -7.20 0.60 -4.14
CA HIS A 67 -8.57 0.17 -4.32
C HIS A 67 -8.75 -1.33 -4.06
N VAL A 68 -9.96 -1.81 -4.23
CA VAL A 68 -10.44 -3.17 -3.93
C VAL A 68 -11.29 -3.70 -5.06
N SER A 69 -11.49 -5.01 -5.16
CA SER A 69 -12.42 -5.58 -6.13
C SER A 69 -13.72 -6.05 -5.50
N SER A 70 -14.80 -6.00 -6.28
CA SER A 70 -16.14 -6.44 -5.90
C SER A 70 -16.45 -7.85 -6.38
N TYR A 71 -17.53 -8.42 -5.86
CA TYR A 71 -18.17 -9.61 -6.38
C TYR A 71 -18.47 -9.44 -7.88
N GLY A 72 -18.13 -10.44 -8.67
CA GLY A 72 -18.37 -10.44 -10.13
C GLY A 72 -17.23 -9.87 -10.98
N PHE A 73 -16.32 -9.08 -10.41
CA PHE A 73 -15.14 -8.56 -11.12
C PHE A 73 -13.87 -9.37 -10.85
N SER A 74 -13.86 -10.21 -9.81
CA SER A 74 -12.73 -11.11 -9.58
C SER A 74 -12.79 -12.31 -10.52
N ALA A 75 -11.64 -12.71 -11.07
CA ALA A 75 -11.52 -13.84 -12.00
C ALA A 75 -12.10 -15.18 -11.50
N ASN A 76 -12.51 -15.25 -10.24
CA ASN A 76 -13.04 -16.47 -9.60
C ASN A 76 -14.53 -16.37 -9.18
N GLY A 77 -15.28 -15.36 -9.60
CA GLY A 77 -16.72 -15.25 -9.32
C GLY A 77 -17.13 -15.19 -7.85
N LYS A 78 -16.17 -15.00 -6.92
CA LYS A 78 -16.39 -14.92 -5.48
C LYS A 78 -16.39 -13.44 -5.01
N ASN A 79 -16.56 -13.20 -3.73
CA ASN A 79 -16.78 -11.90 -3.06
C ASN A 79 -15.75 -10.78 -3.32
N GLY A 80 -14.98 -10.84 -4.39
CA GLY A 80 -13.90 -9.91 -4.66
C GLY A 80 -12.74 -10.08 -3.68
N PHE A 81 -11.73 -9.22 -3.80
CA PHE A 81 -10.58 -9.22 -2.92
C PHE A 81 -10.42 -7.87 -2.22
N PRO A 82 -10.17 -7.86 -0.91
CA PRO A 82 -9.76 -6.66 -0.19
C PRO A 82 -8.32 -6.27 -0.52
N THR A 83 -7.91 -5.08 -0.10
CA THR A 83 -6.51 -4.70 -0.06
C THR A 83 -6.03 -4.72 1.39
N ILE A 84 -5.00 -5.52 1.66
CA ILE A 84 -4.40 -5.67 2.98
C ILE A 84 -2.92 -5.34 2.90
N ILE A 85 -2.49 -4.31 3.61
CA ILE A 85 -1.10 -3.84 3.68
C ILE A 85 -0.63 -4.01 5.12
N GLY A 86 0.46 -4.74 5.31
CA GLY A 86 1.05 -5.04 6.61
C GLY A 86 1.72 -3.86 7.31
N ASN A 87 2.55 -4.18 8.30
CA ASN A 87 3.29 -3.20 9.07
C ASN A 87 4.64 -2.88 8.43
N ASN A 88 5.13 -1.65 8.63
CA ASN A 88 6.43 -1.20 8.13
C ASN A 88 6.60 -1.38 6.61
N VAL A 89 5.51 -1.25 5.87
CA VAL A 89 5.51 -1.34 4.41
C VAL A 89 5.80 0.03 3.80
N THR A 90 6.54 0.04 2.71
CA THR A 90 6.74 1.23 1.88
C THR A 90 6.04 1.06 0.54
N ILE A 91 5.08 1.93 0.24
CA ILE A 91 4.45 2.04 -1.07
C ILE A 91 4.98 3.30 -1.74
N GLY A 92 5.74 3.12 -2.81
CA GLY A 92 6.39 4.21 -3.56
C GLY A 92 5.40 5.10 -4.31
N HIS A 93 5.86 6.31 -4.65
CA HIS A 93 5.06 7.33 -5.35
C HIS A 93 4.36 6.80 -6.59
N ASN A 94 3.12 7.22 -6.83
CA ASN A 94 2.31 6.87 -7.99
C ASN A 94 2.09 5.37 -8.22
N ALA A 95 2.23 4.54 -7.18
CA ALA A 95 1.90 3.13 -7.29
C ALA A 95 0.38 2.91 -7.36
N THR A 96 -0.05 1.86 -8.08
CA THR A 96 -1.44 1.41 -8.11
C THR A 96 -1.53 0.07 -7.38
N ILE A 97 -2.30 0.04 -6.31
CA ILE A 97 -2.48 -1.13 -5.43
C ILE A 97 -3.95 -1.55 -5.50
N HIS A 98 -4.23 -2.69 -6.10
CA HIS A 98 -5.59 -3.13 -6.33
C HIS A 98 -5.82 -4.55 -5.81
N ALA A 99 -6.74 -4.68 -4.84
CA ALA A 99 -7.30 -5.96 -4.39
C ALA A 99 -6.25 -7.04 -4.09
N CYS A 100 -5.21 -6.71 -3.33
CA CYS A 100 -4.03 -7.56 -3.11
C CYS A 100 -3.59 -7.58 -1.65
N LYS A 101 -2.63 -8.46 -1.33
CA LYS A 101 -2.01 -8.55 -0.01
C LYS A 101 -0.53 -8.25 -0.06
N ILE A 102 -0.09 -7.27 0.74
CA ILE A 102 1.31 -6.86 0.89
C ILE A 102 1.69 -7.06 2.36
N ASN A 103 2.64 -7.95 2.63
CA ASN A 103 3.03 -8.29 4.00
C ASN A 103 4.15 -7.37 4.52
N ASP A 104 4.43 -7.49 5.82
CA ASP A 104 5.33 -6.61 6.56
C ASP A 104 6.70 -6.44 5.90
N PHE A 105 7.26 -5.24 6.04
CA PHE A 105 8.58 -4.87 5.52
C PHE A 105 8.74 -5.08 4.01
N ALA A 106 7.65 -5.16 3.24
CA ALA A 106 7.75 -5.13 1.79
C ALA A 106 7.97 -3.70 1.28
N LEU A 107 8.64 -3.57 0.15
CA LEU A 107 8.76 -2.33 -0.59
C LEU A 107 8.16 -2.49 -1.98
N ILE A 108 7.22 -1.64 -2.29
CA ILE A 108 6.59 -1.52 -3.60
C ILE A 108 7.17 -0.28 -4.27
N GLY A 109 7.86 -0.47 -5.39
CA GLY A 109 8.56 0.59 -6.10
C GLY A 109 7.61 1.64 -6.71
N MET A 110 8.14 2.83 -6.98
CA MET A 110 7.40 3.94 -7.59
C MET A 110 6.77 3.53 -8.93
N GLY A 111 5.53 3.95 -9.18
CA GLY A 111 4.83 3.72 -10.44
C GLY A 111 4.53 2.25 -10.74
N SER A 112 4.70 1.35 -9.78
CA SER A 112 4.36 -0.07 -9.98
C SER A 112 2.86 -0.31 -9.89
N VAL A 113 2.40 -1.42 -10.47
CA VAL A 113 0.99 -1.84 -10.48
C VAL A 113 0.88 -3.23 -9.88
N ILE A 114 0.12 -3.37 -8.80
CA ILE A 114 -0.12 -4.64 -8.10
C ILE A 114 -1.58 -4.99 -8.26
N LEU A 115 -1.87 -6.08 -8.97
CA LEU A 115 -3.23 -6.45 -9.33
C LEU A 115 -3.84 -7.53 -8.44
N ASP A 116 -5.11 -7.82 -8.70
CA ASP A 116 -6.02 -8.65 -7.91
C ASP A 116 -5.42 -9.98 -7.46
N ASN A 117 -5.67 -10.33 -6.19
CA ASN A 117 -5.22 -11.59 -5.59
C ASN A 117 -3.69 -11.81 -5.62
N SER A 118 -2.91 -10.77 -5.92
CA SER A 118 -1.45 -10.85 -5.79
C SER A 118 -1.04 -10.83 -4.33
N VAL A 119 0.03 -11.52 -4.02
CA VAL A 119 0.60 -11.58 -2.67
C VAL A 119 2.08 -11.20 -2.72
N VAL A 120 2.46 -10.14 -2.01
CA VAL A 120 3.86 -9.78 -1.79
C VAL A 120 4.23 -10.20 -0.36
N GLU A 121 5.07 -11.21 -0.24
CA GLU A 121 5.47 -11.74 1.07
C GLU A 121 6.47 -10.82 1.77
N LYS A 122 6.66 -11.07 3.07
CA LYS A 122 7.49 -10.29 3.98
C LYS A 122 8.93 -10.10 3.47
N TYR A 123 9.47 -8.89 3.61
CA TYR A 123 10.81 -8.51 3.16
C TYR A 123 11.04 -8.67 1.66
N SER A 124 10.01 -8.54 0.83
CA SER A 124 10.15 -8.59 -0.63
C SER A 124 10.17 -7.19 -1.24
N LEU A 125 10.77 -7.08 -2.41
CA LEU A 125 10.91 -5.84 -3.15
C LEU A 125 10.32 -6.01 -4.55
N VAL A 126 9.37 -5.16 -4.88
CA VAL A 126 8.85 -4.98 -6.24
C VAL A 126 9.49 -3.72 -6.80
N ALA A 127 10.21 -3.84 -7.91
CA ALA A 127 10.93 -2.71 -8.50
C ALA A 127 10.00 -1.63 -9.05
N ALA A 128 10.51 -0.41 -9.21
CA ALA A 128 9.77 0.69 -9.81
C ALA A 128 9.25 0.32 -11.21
N GLY A 129 8.03 0.74 -11.55
CA GLY A 129 7.38 0.48 -12.83
C GLY A 129 7.00 -0.99 -13.09
N ALA A 130 7.20 -1.88 -12.13
CA ALA A 130 6.86 -3.30 -12.32
C ALA A 130 5.35 -3.54 -12.26
N VAL A 131 4.86 -4.53 -13.02
CA VAL A 131 3.44 -4.92 -13.03
C VAL A 131 3.29 -6.36 -12.55
N LEU A 132 2.76 -6.55 -11.35
CA LEU A 132 2.32 -7.86 -10.86
C LEU A 132 0.93 -8.17 -11.40
N THR A 133 0.85 -9.14 -12.29
CA THR A 133 -0.43 -9.62 -12.85
C THR A 133 -1.27 -10.34 -11.80
N PRO A 134 -2.60 -10.47 -11.99
CA PRO A 134 -3.48 -11.10 -11.02
C PRO A 134 -2.98 -12.48 -10.55
N GLY A 135 -3.08 -12.74 -9.24
CA GLY A 135 -2.67 -14.00 -8.63
C GLY A 135 -1.15 -14.21 -8.48
N THR A 136 -0.33 -13.23 -8.87
CA THR A 136 1.13 -13.33 -8.74
C THR A 136 1.55 -13.42 -7.27
N LYS A 137 2.46 -14.35 -6.97
CA LYS A 137 3.03 -14.52 -5.63
C LYS A 137 4.52 -14.23 -5.60
N VAL A 138 4.88 -13.08 -5.04
CA VAL A 138 6.26 -12.72 -4.69
C VAL A 138 6.61 -13.34 -3.36
N LYS A 139 7.53 -14.32 -3.35
CA LYS A 139 7.90 -15.04 -2.13
C LYS A 139 8.82 -14.19 -1.24
N LYS A 140 8.90 -14.56 0.04
CA LYS A 140 9.73 -13.89 1.04
C LYS A 140 11.16 -13.63 0.57
N LYS A 141 11.61 -12.38 0.75
CA LYS A 141 12.96 -11.91 0.38
C LYS A 141 13.27 -12.01 -1.12
N GLU A 142 12.27 -11.89 -1.97
CA GLU A 142 12.48 -11.83 -3.42
C GLU A 142 12.42 -10.40 -3.97
N LEU A 143 13.25 -10.15 -4.98
CA LEU A 143 13.17 -8.99 -5.87
C LEU A 143 12.50 -9.41 -7.17
N TRP A 144 11.45 -8.67 -7.53
CA TRP A 144 10.72 -8.83 -8.78
C TRP A 144 10.73 -7.52 -9.57
N ALA A 145 10.85 -7.61 -10.90
CA ALA A 145 10.90 -6.45 -11.79
C ALA A 145 10.31 -6.76 -13.16
N GLY A 146 9.96 -5.70 -13.92
CA GLY A 146 9.48 -5.78 -15.30
C GLY A 146 7.97 -5.69 -15.45
N ASN A 147 7.50 -5.71 -16.69
CA ASN A 147 6.09 -5.74 -17.09
C ASN A 147 5.87 -6.81 -18.18
N PRO A 148 5.24 -7.95 -17.88
CA PRO A 148 4.87 -8.43 -16.55
C PRO A 148 6.09 -8.72 -15.66
N ALA A 149 5.95 -8.47 -14.35
CA ALA A 149 7.06 -8.68 -13.41
C ALA A 149 7.44 -10.14 -13.29
N LYS A 150 8.75 -10.37 -13.17
CA LYS A 150 9.34 -11.70 -12.97
C LYS A 150 10.32 -11.69 -11.80
N PHE A 151 10.54 -12.86 -11.22
CA PHE A 151 11.59 -13.06 -10.22
C PHE A 151 12.96 -12.73 -10.83
N ILE A 152 13.73 -11.89 -10.17
CA ILE A 152 15.08 -11.52 -10.56
C ILE A 152 16.09 -12.26 -9.70
N ARG A 153 15.99 -12.11 -8.37
CA ARG A 153 16.89 -12.72 -7.38
C ARG A 153 16.36 -12.55 -5.97
N LYS A 154 17.04 -13.13 -5.01
CA LYS A 154 16.82 -12.77 -3.60
C LYS A 154 17.39 -11.37 -3.31
N ILE A 155 16.76 -10.66 -2.37
CA ILE A 155 17.30 -9.38 -1.88
C ILE A 155 18.61 -9.60 -1.14
N ASN A 156 19.52 -8.62 -1.23
CA ASN A 156 20.77 -8.60 -0.50
C ASN A 156 20.62 -7.88 0.88
N GLU A 157 21.67 -7.89 1.70
CA GLU A 157 21.65 -7.26 3.03
C GLU A 157 21.49 -5.72 2.97
N ARG A 158 21.98 -5.06 1.92
CA ARG A 158 21.78 -3.62 1.73
C ARG A 158 20.31 -3.30 1.46
N GLU A 159 19.67 -4.09 0.61
CA GLU A 159 18.24 -3.97 0.32
C GLU A 159 17.40 -4.28 1.56
N LYS A 160 17.74 -5.32 2.32
CA LYS A 160 17.06 -5.63 3.59
C LYS A 160 17.11 -4.44 4.56
N LYS A 161 18.30 -3.84 4.75
CA LYS A 161 18.44 -2.62 5.58
C LYS A 161 17.60 -1.45 5.03
N LEU A 162 17.50 -1.30 3.71
CA LEU A 162 16.64 -0.30 3.09
C LEU A 162 15.17 -0.53 3.48
N LEU A 163 14.66 -1.76 3.38
CA LEU A 163 13.29 -2.11 3.74
C LEU A 163 12.99 -1.84 5.21
N GLU A 164 13.95 -2.09 6.11
CA GLU A 164 13.80 -1.86 7.55
C GLU A 164 13.85 -0.36 7.92
N ASN A 165 14.65 0.44 7.22
CA ASN A 165 14.90 1.83 7.56
C ASN A 165 13.91 2.80 6.91
N THR A 166 13.45 2.56 5.69
CA THR A 166 12.58 3.49 4.95
C THR A 166 11.32 3.87 5.72
N PRO A 167 10.58 2.97 6.38
CA PRO A 167 9.42 3.35 7.19
C PRO A 167 9.76 4.36 8.29
N ASN A 168 10.91 4.20 8.94
CA ASN A 168 11.35 5.11 9.99
C ASN A 168 11.75 6.50 9.45
N VAL A 169 12.32 6.56 8.24
CA VAL A 169 12.61 7.84 7.56
C VAL A 169 11.30 8.59 7.31
N TYR A 170 10.30 7.94 6.74
CA TYR A 170 8.99 8.56 6.48
C TYR A 170 8.23 8.92 7.77
N SER A 171 8.37 8.13 8.82
CA SER A 171 7.82 8.46 10.15
C SER A 171 8.46 9.73 10.75
N LYS A 172 9.76 9.94 10.55
CA LYS A 172 10.43 11.18 10.99
C LYS A 172 9.99 12.35 10.14
N LEU A 173 10.03 12.21 8.83
CA LEU A 173 9.66 13.25 7.87
C LEU A 173 8.20 13.73 8.09
N SER A 174 7.27 12.82 8.33
CA SER A 174 5.87 13.19 8.60
C SER A 174 5.71 14.06 9.84
N LYS A 175 6.53 13.86 10.88
CA LYS A 175 6.52 14.69 12.09
C LYS A 175 7.03 16.11 11.82
N GLU A 176 7.94 16.30 10.86
CA GLU A 176 8.41 17.64 10.47
C GLU A 176 7.30 18.44 9.80
N PHE A 177 6.47 17.80 8.97
CA PHE A 177 5.29 18.43 8.38
C PHE A 177 4.20 18.81 9.40
N LEU A 178 4.13 18.11 10.53
CA LEU A 178 3.16 18.40 11.60
C LEU A 178 3.60 19.57 12.51
N LYS A 179 4.87 19.95 12.50
CA LYS A 179 5.40 21.06 13.30
C LYS A 179 5.18 22.44 12.68
N LYS A 180 4.63 22.50 11.47
CA LYS A 180 4.25 23.73 10.77
C LYS A 180 2.76 24.01 10.95
#